data_3a6cf64c3eae377450f7924434cb89b2
#
_entry.id   3a6cf64c3eae377450f7924434cb89b2
#
_cell.length_a   1.000
_cell.length_b   1.000
_cell.length_c   1.000
_cell.angle_alpha   90.00
_cell.angle_beta   90.00
_cell.angle_gamma   90.00
#
_symmetry.space_group_name_H-M   'P 1'
#
loop_
_entity.id
_entity.type
_entity.pdbx_description
1 polymer ?
#
loop_
_entity_poly.entity_id
_entity_poly.type
_entity_poly.pdbx_seq_one_letter_code
_entity_poly.pdbx_strand_id
1 'polypeptide(L)'
;MKATTALAAMAGFLASPAFAEGSLPADFVYLRDVDPTIIQDMRYATANNFVGRVLAGYEAGEFIVTRAVGAALRRVQQDLRPRGLSLKVYDCYRPQRAVDDMHAWAQDGRETPAQRRYNPNMSKADLFRLGYIARRSGHSTGKAVDLTLVRLPERAVPPFDPRGHHGDCTAPAHQRAPDSGVDMGTGYDCSDEKAHTGSKSVSAEQHRWRDTLVAAMAKHGFVNYRLEWWHFSLPGPGRAAYDFPVVRRPER
;
A
#
# COMPACT_ATOMS: atom_id res chain seq x y z
N MET A 1 61.78 -27.46 -0.12
CA MET A 1 60.56 -27.59 -0.92
C MET A 1 59.36 -27.45 0.04
N LYS A 2 58.65 -26.31 0.04
CA LYS A 2 57.47 -26.11 0.89
C LYS A 2 56.27 -26.12 -0.05
N ALA A 3 55.36 -27.05 0.12
CA ALA A 3 54.13 -27.16 -0.63
C ALA A 3 53.06 -26.22 0.02
N THR A 4 52.55 -25.29 -0.76
CA THR A 4 51.49 -24.39 -0.37
C THR A 4 50.15 -24.95 -0.89
N THR A 5 49.30 -25.40 0.03
CA THR A 5 47.98 -25.93 -0.31
C THR A 5 47.00 -24.73 -0.38
N ALA A 6 46.48 -24.45 -1.55
CA ALA A 6 45.45 -23.44 -1.75
C ALA A 6 44.06 -24.03 -1.43
N LEU A 7 43.38 -23.44 -0.47
CA LEU A 7 41.99 -23.75 -0.10
C LEU A 7 41.08 -22.97 -1.03
N ALA A 8 40.37 -23.66 -1.92
CA ALA A 8 39.33 -23.03 -2.75
C ALA A 8 38.02 -22.91 -1.95
N ALA A 9 37.60 -21.67 -1.66
CA ALA A 9 36.29 -21.39 -1.04
C ALA A 9 35.20 -21.51 -2.12
N MET A 10 34.35 -22.52 -2.02
CA MET A 10 33.14 -22.65 -2.82
C MET A 10 32.09 -21.66 -2.23
N ALA A 11 31.83 -20.58 -2.93
CA ALA A 11 30.67 -19.71 -2.65
C ALA A 11 29.40 -20.40 -3.17
N GLY A 12 28.63 -20.98 -2.25
CA GLY A 12 27.31 -21.54 -2.56
C GLY A 12 26.34 -20.42 -2.91
N PHE A 13 25.98 -20.29 -4.16
CA PHE A 13 24.83 -19.50 -4.59
C PHE A 13 23.56 -20.20 -4.08
N LEU A 14 22.92 -19.64 -3.07
CA LEU A 14 21.56 -20.01 -2.69
C LEU A 14 20.63 -19.50 -3.81
N ALA A 15 20.24 -20.37 -4.73
CA ALA A 15 19.21 -20.08 -5.72
C ALA A 15 17.90 -19.79 -4.98
N SER A 16 17.36 -18.58 -5.17
CA SER A 16 15.99 -18.29 -4.76
C SER A 16 15.04 -19.29 -5.42
N PRO A 17 14.06 -19.85 -4.70
CA PRO A 17 13.12 -20.78 -5.30
C PRO A 17 12.37 -20.08 -6.45
N ALA A 18 12.50 -20.59 -7.66
CA ALA A 18 11.69 -20.18 -8.79
C ALA A 18 10.26 -20.64 -8.50
N PHE A 19 9.35 -19.68 -8.27
CA PHE A 19 7.92 -20.00 -8.17
C PHE A 19 7.42 -20.38 -9.58
N ALA A 20 6.60 -21.44 -9.67
CA ALA A 20 5.93 -21.78 -10.91
C ALA A 20 5.06 -20.59 -11.36
N GLU A 21 5.05 -20.28 -12.64
CA GLU A 21 4.29 -19.18 -13.23
C GLU A 21 2.82 -19.25 -12.75
N GLY A 22 2.35 -18.20 -12.03
CA GLY A 22 0.98 -18.11 -11.51
C GLY A 22 0.72 -18.70 -10.12
N SER A 23 1.68 -19.33 -9.43
CA SER A 23 1.48 -19.83 -8.06
C SER A 23 1.97 -18.83 -7.02
N LEU A 24 1.10 -18.46 -6.07
CA LEU A 24 1.49 -17.67 -4.90
C LEU A 24 2.30 -18.51 -3.90
N PRO A 25 3.22 -17.91 -3.12
CA PRO A 25 3.80 -18.59 -1.96
C PRO A 25 2.70 -19.13 -1.04
N ALA A 26 2.92 -20.29 -0.41
CA ALA A 26 1.90 -21.04 0.35
C ALA A 26 1.14 -20.20 1.40
N ASP A 27 1.79 -19.19 1.96
CA ASP A 27 1.19 -18.30 2.97
C ASP A 27 0.38 -17.14 2.39
N PHE A 28 0.35 -16.96 1.07
CA PHE A 28 -0.34 -15.87 0.41
C PHE A 28 -1.64 -16.32 -0.25
N VAL A 29 -2.56 -15.39 -0.38
CA VAL A 29 -3.86 -15.57 -1.03
C VAL A 29 -4.28 -14.28 -1.72
N TYR A 30 -5.11 -14.39 -2.75
CA TYR A 30 -5.80 -13.22 -3.30
C TYR A 30 -6.88 -12.75 -2.32
N LEU A 31 -6.91 -11.45 -2.02
CA LEU A 31 -7.88 -10.87 -1.10
C LEU A 31 -9.32 -11.13 -1.56
N ARG A 32 -9.56 -11.11 -2.87
CA ARG A 32 -10.87 -11.41 -3.47
C ARG A 32 -11.38 -12.82 -3.13
N ASP A 33 -10.49 -13.80 -2.96
CA ASP A 33 -10.85 -15.16 -2.53
C ASP A 33 -11.17 -15.25 -1.03
N VAL A 34 -10.67 -14.31 -0.24
CA VAL A 34 -10.93 -14.24 1.20
C VAL A 34 -12.27 -13.56 1.48
N ASP A 35 -12.47 -12.39 0.89
CA ASP A 35 -13.72 -11.62 1.01
C ASP A 35 -13.91 -10.71 -0.23
N PRO A 36 -14.78 -11.10 -1.19
CA PRO A 36 -15.01 -10.33 -2.41
C PRO A 36 -15.79 -9.03 -2.17
N THR A 37 -16.30 -8.79 -0.95
CA THR A 37 -17.02 -7.56 -0.60
C THR A 37 -16.10 -6.41 -0.20
N ILE A 38 -14.80 -6.67 0.02
CA ILE A 38 -13.79 -5.64 0.23
C ILE A 38 -13.51 -4.96 -1.11
N ILE A 39 -13.70 -3.65 -1.17
CA ILE A 39 -13.47 -2.86 -2.39
C ILE A 39 -11.97 -2.77 -2.67
N GLN A 40 -11.56 -2.92 -3.93
CA GLN A 40 -10.17 -3.00 -4.35
C GLN A 40 -9.86 -1.91 -5.39
N ASP A 41 -8.87 -1.05 -5.10
CA ASP A 41 -8.42 0.06 -5.94
C ASP A 41 -6.88 0.09 -5.96
N MET A 42 -6.26 -0.85 -6.73
CA MET A 42 -4.82 -1.00 -6.78
C MET A 42 -4.14 0.19 -7.45
N ARG A 43 -3.67 1.12 -6.64
CA ARG A 43 -3.08 2.38 -7.13
C ARG A 43 -1.76 2.16 -7.87
N TYR A 44 -0.92 1.25 -7.43
CA TYR A 44 0.40 1.01 -8.01
C TYR A 44 0.37 0.21 -9.33
N ALA A 45 -0.75 -0.42 -9.67
CA ALA A 45 -1.00 -0.99 -10.99
C ALA A 45 -1.56 0.05 -12.01
N THR A 46 -1.60 1.33 -11.65
CA THR A 46 -2.13 2.43 -12.49
C THR A 46 -1.19 3.65 -12.43
N ALA A 47 -1.55 4.72 -13.13
CA ALA A 47 -0.86 6.01 -13.02
C ALA A 47 -1.37 6.88 -11.83
N ASN A 48 -2.38 6.41 -11.07
CA ASN A 48 -2.94 7.16 -9.93
C ASN A 48 -2.15 6.92 -8.64
N ASN A 49 -0.86 7.21 -8.67
CA ASN A 49 0.07 7.12 -7.56
C ASN A 49 1.12 8.23 -7.65
N PHE A 50 1.98 8.36 -6.65
CA PHE A 50 2.96 9.46 -6.56
C PHE A 50 4.09 9.38 -7.59
N VAL A 51 4.34 8.19 -8.16
CA VAL A 51 5.32 8.00 -9.24
C VAL A 51 4.72 8.43 -10.58
N GLY A 52 3.39 8.33 -10.75
CA GLY A 52 2.65 8.71 -11.96
C GLY A 52 2.66 7.65 -13.07
N ARG A 53 3.03 6.41 -12.75
CA ARG A 53 3.02 5.26 -13.66
C ARG A 53 2.85 3.95 -12.89
N VAL A 54 2.63 2.86 -13.60
CA VAL A 54 2.68 1.51 -13.02
C VAL A 54 4.06 1.24 -12.43
N LEU A 55 4.13 0.68 -11.24
CA LEU A 55 5.37 0.28 -10.59
C LEU A 55 5.84 -1.11 -11.02
N ALA A 56 7.14 -1.33 -10.96
CA ALA A 56 7.74 -2.62 -11.27
C ALA A 56 7.13 -3.74 -10.41
N GLY A 57 6.74 -4.85 -11.07
CA GLY A 57 6.16 -6.00 -10.41
C GLY A 57 4.64 -5.93 -10.17
N TYR A 58 3.94 -4.86 -10.54
CA TYR A 58 2.48 -4.81 -10.60
C TYR A 58 2.00 -5.10 -12.02
N GLU A 59 1.83 -6.37 -12.35
CA GLU A 59 1.39 -6.84 -13.67
C GLU A 59 -0.14 -6.93 -13.77
N ALA A 60 -0.84 -6.85 -12.63
CA ALA A 60 -2.29 -6.81 -12.55
C ALA A 60 -2.78 -5.98 -11.36
N GLY A 61 -4.02 -5.50 -11.44
CA GLY A 61 -4.69 -4.79 -10.34
C GLY A 61 -5.27 -5.75 -9.28
N GLU A 62 -4.47 -6.71 -8.82
CA GLU A 62 -4.88 -7.70 -7.82
C GLU A 62 -4.29 -7.40 -6.45
N PHE A 63 -5.03 -7.76 -5.40
CA PHE A 63 -4.57 -7.63 -4.02
C PHE A 63 -4.19 -8.99 -3.46
N ILE A 64 -2.93 -9.12 -3.10
CA ILE A 64 -2.36 -10.32 -2.51
C ILE A 64 -2.00 -10.00 -1.06
N VAL A 65 -2.36 -10.88 -0.15
CA VAL A 65 -2.13 -10.73 1.29
C VAL A 65 -1.66 -12.06 1.87
N THR A 66 -1.00 -12.03 3.03
CA THR A 66 -0.82 -13.27 3.78
C THR A 66 -2.17 -13.78 4.27
N ARG A 67 -2.32 -15.10 4.45
CA ARG A 67 -3.55 -15.72 4.98
C ARG A 67 -3.99 -15.09 6.31
N ALA A 68 -3.03 -14.77 7.19
CA ALA A 68 -3.30 -14.14 8.48
C ALA A 68 -3.90 -12.73 8.30
N VAL A 69 -3.30 -11.91 7.43
CA VAL A 69 -3.81 -10.56 7.10
C VAL A 69 -5.20 -10.66 6.46
N GLY A 70 -5.38 -11.54 5.49
CA GLY A 70 -6.67 -11.75 4.84
C GLY A 70 -7.78 -12.14 5.84
N ALA A 71 -7.50 -13.10 6.73
CA ALA A 71 -8.44 -13.51 7.77
C ALA A 71 -8.79 -12.36 8.74
N ALA A 72 -7.80 -11.51 9.09
CA ALA A 72 -8.04 -10.35 9.94
C ALA A 72 -8.87 -9.28 9.22
N LEU A 73 -8.57 -8.95 7.95
CA LEU A 73 -9.34 -8.01 7.14
C LEU A 73 -10.80 -8.46 6.95
N ARG A 74 -11.04 -9.76 6.73
CA ARG A 74 -12.40 -10.32 6.67
C ARG A 74 -13.18 -10.04 7.94
N ARG A 75 -12.58 -10.19 9.12
CA ARG A 75 -13.24 -9.87 10.40
C ARG A 75 -13.54 -8.39 10.55
N VAL A 76 -12.60 -7.50 10.14
CA VAL A 76 -12.87 -6.05 10.11
C VAL A 76 -14.05 -5.75 9.19
N GLN A 77 -14.08 -6.34 7.99
CA GLN A 77 -15.17 -6.16 7.02
C GLN A 77 -16.52 -6.60 7.58
N GLN A 78 -16.55 -7.76 8.26
CA GLN A 78 -17.76 -8.29 8.90
C GLN A 78 -18.30 -7.35 9.99
N ASP A 79 -17.45 -6.67 10.75
CA ASP A 79 -17.87 -5.69 11.76
C ASP A 79 -18.35 -4.36 11.14
N LEU A 80 -17.83 -3.98 9.99
CA LEU A 80 -18.16 -2.70 9.33
C LEU A 80 -19.46 -2.77 8.53
N ARG A 81 -19.73 -3.90 7.86
CA ARG A 81 -20.88 -4.06 6.97
C ARG A 81 -22.24 -3.75 7.62
N PRO A 82 -22.57 -4.25 8.83
CA PRO A 82 -23.84 -3.91 9.51
C PRO A 82 -23.98 -2.42 9.86
N ARG A 83 -22.86 -1.67 9.84
CA ARG A 83 -22.82 -0.23 10.09
C ARG A 83 -22.93 0.60 8.80
N GLY A 84 -23.21 -0.02 7.65
CA GLY A 84 -23.25 0.63 6.35
C GLY A 84 -21.88 1.08 5.84
N LEU A 85 -20.81 0.42 6.28
CA LEU A 85 -19.44 0.72 5.90
C LEU A 85 -18.76 -0.47 5.23
N SER A 86 -17.75 -0.21 4.41
CA SER A 86 -16.87 -1.21 3.82
C SER A 86 -15.43 -0.75 3.87
N LEU A 87 -14.49 -1.69 3.92
CA LEU A 87 -13.11 -1.42 3.60
C LEU A 87 -12.96 -1.19 2.09
N LYS A 88 -12.05 -0.28 1.74
CA LYS A 88 -11.49 -0.11 0.40
C LYS A 88 -9.98 -0.12 0.52
N VAL A 89 -9.31 -1.05 -0.17
CA VAL A 89 -7.86 -1.22 -0.09
C VAL A 89 -7.17 -0.59 -1.30
N TYR A 90 -6.01 0.02 -1.06
CA TYR A 90 -5.18 0.71 -2.06
C TYR A 90 -3.87 -0.01 -2.33
N ASP A 91 -3.29 -0.66 -1.31
CA ASP A 91 -2.10 -1.51 -1.43
C ASP A 91 -2.08 -2.58 -0.34
N CYS A 92 -1.47 -3.72 -0.66
CA CYS A 92 -1.27 -4.83 0.26
C CYS A 92 0.15 -5.37 0.13
N TYR A 93 0.34 -6.60 -0.37
CA TYR A 93 1.68 -7.06 -0.71
C TYR A 93 2.25 -6.20 -1.85
N ARG A 94 3.45 -5.67 -1.64
CA ARG A 94 4.23 -4.88 -2.59
C ARG A 94 5.53 -5.61 -2.86
N PRO A 95 5.81 -6.03 -4.11
CA PRO A 95 7.08 -6.67 -4.45
C PRO A 95 8.28 -5.79 -4.06
N GLN A 96 9.39 -6.38 -3.63
CA GLN A 96 10.59 -5.60 -3.29
C GLN A 96 11.07 -4.76 -4.48
N ARG A 97 10.97 -5.27 -5.71
CA ARG A 97 11.30 -4.50 -6.94
C ARG A 97 10.48 -3.23 -7.10
N ALA A 98 9.24 -3.18 -6.58
CA ALA A 98 8.44 -1.95 -6.57
C ALA A 98 9.00 -0.92 -5.58
N VAL A 99 9.49 -1.37 -4.43
CA VAL A 99 10.17 -0.50 -3.45
C VAL A 99 11.48 0.05 -4.04
N ASP A 100 12.23 -0.80 -4.74
CA ASP A 100 13.47 -0.40 -5.43
C ASP A 100 13.18 0.60 -6.56
N ASP A 101 12.07 0.42 -7.28
CA ASP A 101 11.59 1.35 -8.30
C ASP A 101 11.18 2.72 -7.72
N MET A 102 10.49 2.75 -6.57
CA MET A 102 10.19 3.97 -5.81
C MET A 102 11.49 4.67 -5.38
N HIS A 103 12.49 3.90 -4.96
CA HIS A 103 13.78 4.45 -4.58
C HIS A 103 14.53 5.07 -5.78
N ALA A 104 14.54 4.39 -6.93
CA ALA A 104 15.13 4.90 -8.16
C ALA A 104 14.42 6.19 -8.62
N TRP A 105 13.07 6.21 -8.57
CA TRP A 105 12.26 7.38 -8.86
C TRP A 105 12.59 8.57 -7.93
N ALA A 106 12.82 8.32 -6.64
CA ALA A 106 13.15 9.39 -5.71
C ALA A 106 14.52 10.04 -6.00
N GLN A 107 15.39 9.34 -6.71
CA GLN A 107 16.75 9.80 -7.07
C GLN A 107 16.85 10.34 -8.49
N ASP A 108 15.79 10.31 -9.31
CA ASP A 108 15.84 10.65 -10.73
C ASP A 108 15.93 12.16 -11.02
N GLY A 109 15.84 13.02 -10.00
CA GLY A 109 15.91 14.47 -10.09
C GLY A 109 14.76 15.14 -10.87
N ARG A 110 13.74 14.37 -11.28
CA ARG A 110 12.63 14.89 -12.11
C ARG A 110 11.48 15.31 -11.21
N GLU A 111 10.88 16.44 -11.52
CA GLU A 111 9.57 16.81 -10.97
C GLU A 111 8.46 16.44 -11.95
N THR A 112 7.39 15.83 -11.44
CA THR A 112 6.24 15.44 -12.24
C THR A 112 4.95 15.98 -11.63
N PRO A 113 3.86 16.15 -12.42
CA PRO A 113 2.55 16.51 -11.87
C PRO A 113 2.07 15.52 -10.79
N ALA A 114 2.36 14.23 -10.95
CA ALA A 114 2.04 13.21 -9.96
C ALA A 114 2.81 13.44 -8.65
N GLN A 115 4.13 13.65 -8.73
CA GLN A 115 4.94 13.93 -7.55
C GLN A 115 4.42 15.15 -6.79
N ARG A 116 4.14 16.27 -7.46
CA ARG A 116 3.58 17.49 -6.82
C ARG A 116 2.21 17.25 -6.20
N ARG A 117 1.37 16.42 -6.83
CA ARG A 117 0.03 16.10 -6.32
C ARG A 117 0.06 15.33 -5.02
N TYR A 118 0.98 14.38 -4.87
CA TYR A 118 1.09 13.52 -3.69
C TYR A 118 2.07 14.04 -2.63
N ASN A 119 3.03 14.88 -3.02
CA ASN A 119 4.06 15.43 -2.14
C ASN A 119 4.14 16.96 -2.29
N PRO A 120 3.05 17.70 -2.00
CA PRO A 120 2.99 19.14 -2.32
C PRO A 120 4.03 19.97 -1.56
N ASN A 121 4.39 19.56 -0.35
CA ASN A 121 5.24 20.28 0.58
C ASN A 121 6.58 19.57 0.85
N MET A 122 6.90 18.51 0.10
CA MET A 122 8.11 17.70 0.33
C MET A 122 8.89 17.45 -0.95
N SER A 123 10.20 17.51 -0.85
CA SER A 123 11.09 17.03 -1.90
C SER A 123 11.16 15.51 -1.90
N LYS A 124 11.51 14.90 -3.04
CA LYS A 124 11.73 13.45 -3.13
C LYS A 124 12.81 12.95 -2.13
N ALA A 125 13.85 13.75 -1.90
CA ALA A 125 14.92 13.42 -0.95
C ALA A 125 14.41 13.32 0.50
N ASP A 126 13.40 14.12 0.86
CA ASP A 126 12.83 14.13 2.21
C ASP A 126 11.94 12.91 2.48
N LEU A 127 11.35 12.29 1.46
CA LEU A 127 10.43 11.17 1.64
C LEU A 127 11.07 9.99 2.39
N PHE A 128 12.33 9.67 2.10
CA PHE A 128 13.07 8.64 2.82
C PHE A 128 13.57 9.12 4.18
N ARG A 129 14.07 10.34 4.27
CA ARG A 129 14.62 10.91 5.51
C ARG A 129 13.54 11.05 6.59
N LEU A 130 12.32 11.40 6.19
CA LEU A 130 11.19 11.62 7.11
C LEU A 130 10.34 10.35 7.34
N GLY A 131 10.63 9.23 6.65
CA GLY A 131 9.99 7.95 6.89
C GLY A 131 8.69 7.71 6.11
N TYR A 132 8.39 8.50 5.08
CA TYR A 132 7.24 8.26 4.19
C TYR A 132 7.48 7.12 3.20
N ILE A 133 8.74 6.90 2.79
CA ILE A 133 9.14 5.74 1.99
C ILE A 133 10.32 5.05 2.67
N ALA A 134 10.24 3.74 2.85
CA ALA A 134 11.29 2.94 3.47
C ALA A 134 11.94 2.01 2.44
N ARG A 135 13.27 1.79 2.55
CA ARG A 135 14.01 0.80 1.75
C ARG A 135 13.58 -0.64 2.03
N ARG A 136 13.06 -0.90 3.23
CA ARG A 136 12.46 -2.17 3.65
C ARG A 136 11.03 -1.90 4.06
N SER A 137 10.10 -2.26 3.20
CA SER A 137 8.68 -2.02 3.42
C SER A 137 8.02 -3.18 4.16
N GLY A 138 7.13 -2.86 5.10
CA GLY A 138 6.22 -3.84 5.70
C GLY A 138 5.33 -4.53 4.66
N HIS A 139 4.98 -3.83 3.58
CA HIS A 139 4.22 -4.37 2.46
C HIS A 139 4.94 -5.53 1.76
N SER A 140 6.27 -5.45 1.59
CA SER A 140 7.03 -6.54 0.95
C SER A 140 7.08 -7.82 1.79
N THR A 141 6.72 -7.75 3.07
CA THR A 141 6.55 -8.93 3.94
C THR A 141 5.15 -9.53 3.87
N GLY A 142 4.20 -8.87 3.20
CA GLY A 142 2.78 -9.23 3.14
C GLY A 142 2.01 -8.96 4.44
N LYS A 143 2.56 -8.15 5.37
CA LYS A 143 1.95 -7.85 6.67
C LYS A 143 1.34 -6.46 6.76
N ALA A 144 1.65 -5.55 5.84
CA ALA A 144 1.08 -4.21 5.79
C ALA A 144 -0.02 -4.10 4.75
N VAL A 145 -0.96 -3.21 5.02
CA VAL A 145 -2.08 -2.87 4.14
C VAL A 145 -2.35 -1.37 4.22
N ASP A 146 -2.67 -0.78 3.07
CA ASP A 146 -3.13 0.60 2.96
C ASP A 146 -4.60 0.60 2.56
N LEU A 147 -5.44 1.29 3.33
CA LEU A 147 -6.88 1.21 3.15
C LEU A 147 -7.64 2.41 3.73
N THR A 148 -8.91 2.50 3.37
CA THR A 148 -9.86 3.49 3.87
C THR A 148 -11.22 2.85 4.15
N LEU A 149 -12.18 3.68 4.58
CA LEU A 149 -13.59 3.35 4.73
C LEU A 149 -14.38 3.92 3.55
N VAL A 150 -15.42 3.18 3.14
CA VAL A 150 -16.42 3.62 2.16
C VAL A 150 -17.80 3.47 2.77
N ARG A 151 -18.68 4.45 2.55
CA ARG A 151 -20.11 4.33 2.89
C ARG A 151 -20.81 3.42 1.87
N LEU A 152 -21.71 2.57 2.34
CA LEU A 152 -22.51 1.72 1.49
C LEU A 152 -23.94 2.29 1.29
N PRO A 153 -24.52 2.23 0.08
CA PRO A 153 -23.88 1.75 -1.15
C PRO A 153 -22.71 2.65 -1.57
N GLU A 154 -21.69 2.04 -2.21
CA GLU A 154 -20.54 2.80 -2.68
C GLU A 154 -20.99 3.85 -3.71
N ARG A 155 -20.54 5.08 -3.52
CA ARG A 155 -20.77 6.17 -4.48
C ARG A 155 -19.92 5.94 -5.74
N ALA A 156 -20.55 5.92 -6.90
CA ALA A 156 -19.82 5.92 -8.15
C ALA A 156 -18.97 7.19 -8.28
N VAL A 157 -17.73 7.02 -8.69
CA VAL A 157 -16.80 8.10 -9.00
C VAL A 157 -16.27 7.94 -10.42
N PRO A 158 -15.98 9.05 -11.13
CA PRO A 158 -15.39 8.95 -12.47
C PRO A 158 -14.02 8.25 -12.39
N PRO A 159 -13.58 7.59 -13.46
CA PRO A 159 -12.22 7.08 -13.57
C PRO A 159 -11.20 8.20 -13.40
N PHE A 160 -10.03 7.87 -12.84
CA PHE A 160 -8.93 8.81 -12.76
C PHE A 160 -8.41 9.16 -14.16
N ASP A 161 -8.39 10.46 -14.49
CA ASP A 161 -7.72 10.97 -15.70
C ASP A 161 -6.36 11.56 -15.31
N PRO A 162 -5.23 10.98 -15.74
CA PRO A 162 -3.90 11.51 -15.43
C PRO A 162 -3.63 12.90 -16.03
N ARG A 163 -4.41 13.32 -17.04
CA ARG A 163 -4.36 14.66 -17.66
C ARG A 163 -5.32 15.64 -16.99
N GLY A 164 -6.20 15.16 -16.12
CA GLY A 164 -7.17 15.98 -15.41
C GLY A 164 -6.51 16.95 -14.43
N HIS A 165 -7.10 18.13 -14.27
CA HIS A 165 -6.69 19.08 -13.25
C HIS A 165 -7.23 18.63 -11.89
N HIS A 166 -6.36 18.02 -11.09
CA HIS A 166 -6.67 17.61 -9.73
C HIS A 166 -5.84 18.45 -8.75
N GLY A 167 -6.47 18.91 -7.67
CA GLY A 167 -5.77 19.49 -6.55
C GLY A 167 -4.79 18.48 -5.92
N ASP A 168 -3.85 18.99 -5.15
CA ASP A 168 -2.94 18.11 -4.41
C ASP A 168 -3.66 17.31 -3.31
N CYS A 169 -2.95 16.38 -2.72
CA CYS A 169 -3.52 15.46 -1.74
C CYS A 169 -3.99 16.12 -0.44
N THR A 170 -3.58 17.35 -0.16
CA THR A 170 -4.02 18.14 1.02
C THR A 170 -5.22 19.02 0.73
N ALA A 171 -5.60 19.19 -0.55
CA ALA A 171 -6.73 20.00 -0.99
C ALA A 171 -8.07 19.44 -0.47
N PRO A 172 -9.16 20.23 -0.48
CA PRO A 172 -10.51 19.74 -0.19
C PRO A 172 -10.88 18.53 -1.07
N ALA A 173 -11.64 17.58 -0.50
CA ALA A 173 -11.96 16.30 -1.16
C ALA A 173 -12.51 16.44 -2.57
N HIS A 174 -13.35 17.45 -2.83
CA HIS A 174 -13.96 17.69 -4.13
C HIS A 174 -13.00 18.22 -5.21
N GLN A 175 -11.80 18.64 -4.82
CA GLN A 175 -10.74 19.12 -5.73
C GLN A 175 -9.69 18.05 -6.00
N ARG A 176 -9.58 17.03 -5.15
CA ARG A 176 -8.62 15.93 -5.30
C ARG A 176 -9.03 14.98 -6.43
N ALA A 177 -8.11 14.10 -6.82
CA ALA A 177 -8.44 12.99 -7.71
C ALA A 177 -9.65 12.20 -7.17
N PRO A 178 -10.57 11.73 -8.06
CA PRO A 178 -11.78 11.03 -7.64
C PRO A 178 -11.50 9.81 -6.76
N ASP A 179 -12.21 9.72 -5.64
CA ASP A 179 -12.17 8.59 -4.72
C ASP A 179 -13.54 8.40 -4.06
N SER A 180 -13.97 7.15 -3.84
CA SER A 180 -15.22 6.81 -3.14
C SER A 180 -15.06 6.74 -1.64
N GLY A 181 -13.83 6.80 -1.11
CA GLY A 181 -13.54 6.79 0.31
C GLY A 181 -14.16 7.97 1.05
N VAL A 182 -14.42 7.80 2.36
CA VAL A 182 -14.79 8.91 3.23
C VAL A 182 -13.65 9.92 3.31
N ASP A 183 -13.98 11.20 3.53
CA ASP A 183 -12.95 12.23 3.59
C ASP A 183 -12.13 12.13 4.88
N MET A 184 -10.93 11.63 4.76
CA MET A 184 -9.94 11.51 5.84
C MET A 184 -9.11 12.80 6.04
N GLY A 185 -9.40 13.88 5.29
CA GLY A 185 -8.68 15.15 5.35
C GLY A 185 -7.55 15.29 4.34
N THR A 186 -6.96 14.19 3.91
CA THR A 186 -6.02 14.12 2.79
C THR A 186 -6.41 12.98 1.84
N GLY A 187 -5.84 12.97 0.65
CA GLY A 187 -5.83 11.77 -0.20
C GLY A 187 -4.96 10.65 0.40
N TYR A 188 -5.08 9.47 -0.17
CA TYR A 188 -4.17 8.35 0.05
C TYR A 188 -2.75 8.72 -0.46
N ASP A 189 -1.71 8.17 0.16
CA ASP A 189 -0.30 8.39 -0.22
C ASP A 189 0.17 9.86 -0.12
N CYS A 190 -0.50 10.66 0.68
CA CYS A 190 -0.16 12.07 0.87
C CYS A 190 1.04 12.22 1.81
N SER A 191 2.21 12.55 1.28
CA SER A 191 3.39 12.84 2.10
C SER A 191 3.32 14.26 2.66
N ASP A 192 2.57 14.42 3.73
CA ASP A 192 2.33 15.69 4.41
C ASP A 192 1.95 15.45 5.87
N GLU A 193 2.30 16.36 6.79
CA GLU A 193 1.94 16.26 8.20
C GLU A 193 0.42 16.23 8.43
N LYS A 194 -0.36 16.79 7.51
CA LYS A 194 -1.82 16.69 7.52
C LYS A 194 -2.30 15.24 7.41
N ALA A 195 -1.51 14.32 6.81
CA ALA A 195 -1.81 12.91 6.71
C ALA A 195 -1.52 12.12 7.99
N HIS A 196 -0.76 12.68 8.95
CA HIS A 196 -0.52 12.02 10.22
C HIS A 196 -1.85 11.70 10.90
N THR A 197 -2.01 10.48 11.42
CA THR A 197 -3.28 10.00 11.99
C THR A 197 -3.85 10.96 13.03
N GLY A 198 -2.99 11.52 13.89
CA GLY A 198 -3.36 12.49 14.92
C GLY A 198 -3.22 13.97 14.53
N SER A 199 -3.14 14.29 13.20
CA SER A 199 -2.95 15.67 12.75
C SER A 199 -4.05 16.60 13.22
N LYS A 200 -3.68 17.76 13.77
CA LYS A 200 -4.63 18.81 14.22
C LYS A 200 -5.16 19.66 13.06
N SER A 201 -4.62 19.48 11.85
CA SER A 201 -4.98 20.26 10.65
C SER A 201 -6.15 19.67 9.87
N VAL A 202 -6.93 18.77 10.47
CA VAL A 202 -8.12 18.17 9.88
C VAL A 202 -9.37 18.48 10.71
N SER A 203 -10.55 18.40 10.09
CA SER A 203 -11.80 18.69 10.78
C SER A 203 -12.17 17.61 11.81
N ALA A 204 -13.08 17.95 12.74
CA ALA A 204 -13.60 16.97 13.70
C ALA A 204 -14.28 15.78 13.03
N GLU A 205 -14.90 15.96 11.85
CA GLU A 205 -15.47 14.83 11.10
C GLU A 205 -14.38 13.92 10.51
N GLN A 206 -13.35 14.50 9.92
CA GLN A 206 -12.21 13.76 9.39
C GLN A 206 -11.48 12.99 10.48
N HIS A 207 -11.32 13.57 11.69
CA HIS A 207 -10.81 12.85 12.86
C HIS A 207 -11.68 11.65 13.23
N ARG A 208 -13.00 11.84 13.32
CA ARG A 208 -13.92 10.72 13.62
C ARG A 208 -13.80 9.56 12.62
N TRP A 209 -13.55 9.86 11.33
CA TRP A 209 -13.33 8.81 10.34
C TRP A 209 -12.02 8.08 10.57
N ARG A 210 -10.92 8.79 10.86
CA ARG A 210 -9.63 8.17 11.21
C ARG A 210 -9.75 7.31 12.46
N ASP A 211 -10.38 7.82 13.51
CA ASP A 211 -10.60 7.09 14.77
C ASP A 211 -11.44 5.83 14.53
N THR A 212 -12.48 5.93 13.70
CA THR A 212 -13.32 4.77 13.32
C THR A 212 -12.50 3.70 12.62
N LEU A 213 -11.65 4.10 11.67
CA LEU A 213 -10.77 3.18 10.95
C LEU A 213 -9.75 2.53 11.89
N VAL A 214 -9.06 3.34 12.69
CA VAL A 214 -8.06 2.86 13.65
C VAL A 214 -8.69 1.88 14.64
N ALA A 215 -9.85 2.21 15.21
CA ALA A 215 -10.53 1.34 16.16
C ALA A 215 -10.99 0.02 15.52
N ALA A 216 -11.53 0.06 14.29
CA ALA A 216 -11.96 -1.13 13.58
C ALA A 216 -10.78 -2.06 13.27
N MET A 217 -9.66 -1.52 12.83
CA MET A 217 -8.45 -2.27 12.51
C MET A 217 -7.78 -2.82 13.78
N ALA A 218 -7.65 -1.99 14.84
CA ALA A 218 -7.02 -2.39 16.10
C ALA A 218 -7.77 -3.54 16.79
N LYS A 219 -9.10 -3.58 16.71
CA LYS A 219 -9.92 -4.68 17.25
C LYS A 219 -9.50 -6.05 16.71
N HIS A 220 -8.93 -6.09 15.51
CA HIS A 220 -8.50 -7.32 14.84
C HIS A 220 -6.97 -7.44 14.73
N GLY A 221 -6.25 -6.71 15.60
CA GLY A 221 -4.82 -6.87 15.81
C GLY A 221 -3.92 -6.03 14.91
N PHE A 222 -4.45 -5.16 14.06
CA PHE A 222 -3.65 -4.25 13.27
C PHE A 222 -3.16 -3.06 14.09
N VAL A 223 -1.97 -2.58 13.74
CA VAL A 223 -1.35 -1.38 14.33
C VAL A 223 -1.20 -0.32 13.24
N ASN A 224 -1.71 0.88 13.49
CA ASN A 224 -1.57 2.00 12.57
C ASN A 224 -0.17 2.61 12.61
N TYR A 225 0.35 3.03 11.46
CA TYR A 225 1.55 3.84 11.36
C TYR A 225 1.18 5.33 11.54
N ARG A 226 1.68 5.96 12.60
CA ARG A 226 1.25 7.30 13.04
C ARG A 226 1.41 8.41 11.99
N LEU A 227 2.31 8.27 11.01
CA LEU A 227 2.54 9.26 9.95
C LEU A 227 1.56 9.13 8.78
N GLU A 228 0.77 8.03 8.73
CA GLU A 228 -0.10 7.69 7.61
C GLU A 228 -1.41 7.11 8.11
N TRP A 229 -2.52 7.86 7.97
CA TRP A 229 -3.83 7.43 8.47
C TRP A 229 -4.31 6.13 7.81
N TRP A 230 -3.82 5.81 6.60
CA TRP A 230 -4.22 4.64 5.81
C TRP A 230 -3.41 3.37 6.10
N HIS A 231 -2.19 3.51 6.66
CA HIS A 231 -1.22 2.42 6.78
C HIS A 231 -1.38 1.63 8.07
N PHE A 232 -1.56 0.32 7.92
CA PHE A 232 -1.71 -0.62 9.04
C PHE A 232 -0.84 -1.85 8.84
N SER A 233 -0.27 -2.35 9.92
CA SER A 233 0.50 -3.60 9.93
C SER A 233 -0.10 -4.61 10.91
N LEU A 234 -0.12 -5.89 10.53
CA LEU A 234 -0.46 -6.97 11.44
C LEU A 234 0.84 -7.51 12.07
N PRO A 235 1.09 -7.26 13.38
CA PRO A 235 2.28 -7.74 14.07
C PRO A 235 2.42 -9.26 14.00
N GLY A 236 3.66 -9.75 14.11
CA GLY A 236 3.95 -11.18 14.10
C GLY A 236 5.44 -11.43 13.85
N PRO A 237 5.90 -12.70 13.84
CA PRO A 237 7.30 -13.04 13.61
C PRO A 237 7.86 -12.34 12.38
N GLY A 238 9.13 -11.92 12.44
CA GLY A 238 9.82 -11.27 11.32
C GLY A 238 9.76 -12.15 10.07
N ARG A 239 9.57 -11.52 8.91
CA ARG A 239 9.61 -12.18 7.60
C ARG A 239 10.61 -11.45 6.72
N ALA A 240 11.24 -12.20 5.82
CA ALA A 240 11.99 -11.60 4.73
C ALA A 240 11.04 -10.85 3.78
N ALA A 241 11.56 -9.86 3.08
CA ALA A 241 10.85 -9.25 1.97
C ALA A 241 10.72 -10.26 0.82
N TYR A 242 9.55 -10.28 0.20
CA TYR A 242 9.30 -11.08 -1.00
C TYR A 242 9.40 -10.21 -2.25
N ASP A 243 9.66 -10.86 -3.39
CA ASP A 243 9.77 -10.17 -4.68
C ASP A 243 9.11 -10.96 -5.82
N PHE A 244 7.98 -11.62 -5.57
CA PHE A 244 7.18 -12.20 -6.64
C PHE A 244 6.23 -11.13 -7.23
N PRO A 245 5.93 -11.18 -8.55
CA PRO A 245 5.05 -10.18 -9.16
C PRO A 245 3.60 -10.32 -8.71
N VAL A 246 2.88 -9.20 -8.70
CA VAL A 246 1.42 -9.17 -8.55
C VAL A 246 0.82 -9.49 -9.92
N VAL A 247 0.38 -10.72 -10.10
CA VAL A 247 -0.19 -11.21 -11.36
C VAL A 247 -1.70 -11.41 -11.24
N ARG A 248 -2.36 -11.52 -12.38
CA ARG A 248 -3.80 -11.82 -12.43
C ARG A 248 -4.11 -13.13 -11.72
N ARG A 249 -5.15 -13.11 -10.91
CA ARG A 249 -5.68 -14.32 -10.29
C ARG A 249 -6.08 -15.33 -11.39
N PRO A 250 -5.65 -16.61 -11.29
CA PRO A 250 -6.11 -17.63 -12.22
C PRO A 250 -7.64 -17.77 -12.20
N GLU A 251 -8.24 -17.93 -13.37
CA GLU A 251 -9.65 -18.30 -13.47
C GLU A 251 -9.82 -19.72 -12.90
N ARG A 252 -10.84 -19.91 -12.07
CA ARG A 252 -11.19 -21.20 -11.49
C ARG A 252 -12.28 -21.86 -12.32
#